data_0580dd9c695f1d68567a91c49e020902
#
_entry.id   0580dd9c695f1d68567a91c49e020902
#
_cell.length_a   1.000
_cell.length_b   1.000
_cell.length_c   1.000
_cell.angle_alpha   90.00
_cell.angle_beta   90.00
_cell.angle_gamma   90.00
#
_symmetry.space_group_name_H-M   'P 1'
#
loop_
_entity.id
_entity.type
_entity.pdbx_description
1 polymer ?
#
loop_
_entity_poly.entity_id
_entity_poly.type
_entity_poly.pdbx_seq_one_letter_code
_entity_poly.pdbx_strand_id
1 'polypeptide(L)'
;QIALKFSHKLQADRFGEPADGDCMMVVGMGKLGGLELNASSDIDLIFLYNQDGETLGGPTGKTQSHAEFFTQVGKRVIKIISEVTDEGFVFRVDMRLRPNGDSGPLVVSLDMLEEYFVVQGREWERYAWIKARVVNWAVDPAQDAAFQQSLDNLNNIVRPFVFRKYLDFGSIRALRALHVQIRNEVNKRESQHPGSVHVKLGRGGIREIEFTAQAFQLIRGGREPKLQLRRTVDVLEVCVELGLITKDDHDKMVAAYRFLRNLEHRLQYVDDAQTHRLPASPTEV
;
A
#
# COMPACT_ATOMS: atom_id res chain seq x y z
N GLN A 1 -0.71 -6.13 14.50
CA GLN A 1 -0.83 -5.46 15.80
C GLN A 1 0.00 -6.15 16.90
N ILE A 2 -0.08 -7.49 17.07
CA ILE A 2 0.67 -8.21 18.13
C ILE A 2 2.19 -7.97 17.98
N ALA A 3 2.73 -8.16 16.77
CA ALA A 3 4.15 -7.93 16.50
C ALA A 3 4.58 -6.48 16.81
N LEU A 4 3.71 -5.51 16.49
CA LEU A 4 3.96 -4.10 16.80
C LEU A 4 3.99 -3.84 18.30
N LYS A 5 2.96 -4.27 19.03
CA LYS A 5 2.89 -4.13 20.50
C LYS A 5 4.09 -4.75 21.22
N PHE A 6 4.45 -5.96 20.84
CA PHE A 6 5.60 -6.65 21.41
C PHE A 6 6.92 -5.91 21.13
N SER A 7 7.12 -5.51 19.87
CA SER A 7 8.35 -4.81 19.46
C SER A 7 8.48 -3.43 20.11
N HIS A 8 7.37 -2.69 20.22
CA HIS A 8 7.30 -1.40 20.90
C HIS A 8 7.64 -1.54 22.38
N LYS A 9 6.97 -2.48 23.08
CA LYS A 9 7.22 -2.72 24.49
C LYS A 9 8.68 -3.05 24.79
N LEU A 10 9.30 -3.95 24.02
CA LEU A 10 10.72 -4.29 24.19
C LEU A 10 11.64 -3.08 24.03
N GLN A 11 11.26 -2.12 23.20
CA GLN A 11 12.07 -0.90 23.03
C GLN A 11 11.82 0.09 24.16
N ALA A 12 10.55 0.28 24.56
CA ALA A 12 10.14 1.16 25.65
C ALA A 12 10.68 0.70 27.00
N ASP A 13 10.74 -0.60 27.28
CA ASP A 13 11.34 -1.18 28.47
C ASP A 13 12.84 -0.79 28.64
N ARG A 14 13.51 -0.41 27.55
CA ARG A 14 14.94 -0.04 27.53
C ARG A 14 15.18 1.46 27.53
N PHE A 15 14.37 2.21 26.80
CA PHE A 15 14.61 3.62 26.49
C PHE A 15 13.47 4.56 26.92
N GLY A 16 12.43 4.02 27.54
CA GLY A 16 11.19 4.74 27.84
C GLY A 16 10.26 4.87 26.65
N GLU A 17 9.05 5.32 26.91
CA GLU A 17 8.08 5.61 25.86
C GLU A 17 8.51 6.84 25.03
N PRO A 18 8.13 6.94 23.75
CA PRO A 18 8.24 8.18 23.00
C PRO A 18 7.53 9.31 23.72
N ALA A 19 8.17 10.50 23.78
CA ALA A 19 7.53 11.68 24.32
C ALA A 19 6.25 12.02 23.55
N ASP A 20 5.37 12.79 24.19
CA ASP A 20 4.09 13.24 23.59
C ASP A 20 3.13 12.12 23.14
N GLY A 21 3.38 10.88 23.57
CA GLY A 21 2.56 9.71 23.22
C GLY A 21 2.65 9.33 21.74
N ASP A 22 3.74 9.70 21.04
CA ASP A 22 3.91 9.36 19.64
C ASP A 22 3.98 7.85 19.42
N CYS A 23 3.43 7.40 18.33
CA CYS A 23 3.34 5.98 18.01
C CYS A 23 3.47 5.71 16.51
N MET A 24 3.98 4.53 16.20
CA MET A 24 4.19 4.11 14.82
C MET A 24 2.86 3.84 14.11
N MET A 25 2.69 4.43 12.94
CA MET A 25 1.66 4.10 11.97
C MET A 25 2.23 3.13 10.94
N VAL A 26 1.54 2.02 10.74
CA VAL A 26 1.86 1.03 9.70
C VAL A 26 0.88 1.22 8.54
N VAL A 27 1.38 1.73 7.42
CA VAL A 27 0.58 1.94 6.22
C VAL A 27 0.69 0.71 5.33
N GLY A 28 -0.43 0.02 5.12
CA GLY A 28 -0.56 -1.02 4.11
C GLY A 28 -0.81 -0.40 2.75
N MET A 29 -0.02 -0.79 1.77
CA MET A 29 -0.08 -0.35 0.39
C MET A 29 -0.70 -1.44 -0.49
N GLY A 30 -0.87 -1.16 -1.78
CA GLY A 30 -1.29 -2.13 -2.78
C GLY A 30 -2.55 -2.91 -2.38
N LYS A 31 -2.48 -4.24 -2.45
CA LYS A 31 -3.62 -5.12 -2.12
C LYS A 31 -4.02 -5.08 -0.64
N LEU A 32 -3.05 -4.96 0.28
CA LEU A 32 -3.32 -4.86 1.71
C LEU A 32 -4.10 -3.59 2.04
N GLY A 33 -3.63 -2.46 1.53
CA GLY A 33 -4.30 -1.18 1.72
C GLY A 33 -5.69 -1.15 1.08
N GLY A 34 -5.83 -1.74 -0.11
CA GLY A 34 -7.06 -1.84 -0.88
C GLY A 34 -8.11 -2.83 -0.35
N LEU A 35 -7.83 -3.56 0.74
CA LEU A 35 -8.70 -4.65 1.24
C LEU A 35 -8.90 -5.78 0.23
N GLU A 36 -7.89 -6.03 -0.60
CA GLU A 36 -7.92 -6.99 -1.71
C GLU A 36 -6.76 -8.00 -1.62
N LEU A 37 -6.26 -8.28 -0.40
CA LEU A 37 -5.10 -9.16 -0.18
C LEU A 37 -5.43 -10.62 -0.52
N ASN A 38 -4.49 -11.30 -1.18
CA ASN A 38 -4.53 -12.75 -1.40
C ASN A 38 -3.69 -13.48 -0.35
N ALA A 39 -3.91 -14.78 -0.16
CA ALA A 39 -3.17 -15.60 0.81
C ALA A 39 -1.64 -15.58 0.56
N SER A 40 -1.20 -15.73 -0.69
CA SER A 40 0.22 -15.73 -1.09
C SER A 40 0.78 -14.38 -1.52
N SER A 41 0.08 -13.26 -1.24
CA SER A 41 0.59 -11.94 -1.61
C SER A 41 1.66 -11.47 -0.63
N ASP A 42 2.68 -10.78 -1.15
CA ASP A 42 3.51 -9.92 -0.32
C ASP A 42 2.65 -8.81 0.28
N ILE A 43 3.02 -8.34 1.44
CA ILE A 43 2.46 -7.13 2.03
C ILE A 43 3.43 -5.97 1.83
N ASP A 44 2.96 -4.98 1.06
CA ASP A 44 3.70 -3.72 0.89
C ASP A 44 3.41 -2.83 2.10
N LEU A 45 4.45 -2.41 2.82
CA LEU A 45 4.32 -1.59 4.03
C LEU A 45 5.15 -0.31 3.94
N ILE A 46 4.66 0.75 4.59
CA ILE A 46 5.40 1.97 4.90
C ILE A 46 5.22 2.24 6.40
N PHE A 47 6.30 2.54 7.10
CA PHE A 47 6.29 2.88 8.51
C PHE A 47 6.45 4.39 8.69
N LEU A 48 5.54 4.97 9.46
CA LEU A 48 5.52 6.40 9.75
C LEU A 48 5.40 6.64 11.25
N TYR A 49 5.85 7.81 11.71
CA TYR A 49 5.59 8.35 13.03
C TYR A 49 5.25 9.85 12.91
N ASN A 50 4.61 10.41 13.93
CA ASN A 50 4.05 11.75 13.81
C ASN A 50 5.13 12.84 13.73
N GLN A 51 6.01 12.91 14.72
CA GLN A 51 6.98 14.01 14.82
C GLN A 51 8.33 13.57 15.39
N ASP A 52 9.39 14.28 15.07
CA ASP A 52 10.70 14.06 15.66
C ASP A 52 10.70 14.43 17.15
N GLY A 53 11.48 13.71 17.94
CA GLY A 53 11.57 13.86 19.38
C GLY A 53 12.47 12.81 19.99
N GLU A 54 12.42 12.73 21.32
CA GLU A 54 13.17 11.73 22.09
C GLU A 54 12.23 10.93 22.99
N THR A 55 12.66 9.75 23.40
CA THR A 55 11.98 8.95 24.43
C THR A 55 12.19 9.55 25.82
N LEU A 56 11.30 9.21 26.76
CA LEU A 56 11.32 9.72 28.13
C LEU A 56 12.49 9.20 28.98
N GLY A 57 13.27 8.25 28.44
CA GLY A 57 14.35 7.58 29.14
C GLY A 57 13.87 6.29 29.84
N GLY A 58 14.67 5.24 29.69
CA GLY A 58 14.41 3.95 30.33
C GLY A 58 14.99 3.87 31.78
N PRO A 59 15.00 2.67 32.36
CA PRO A 59 15.52 2.45 33.72
C PRO A 59 16.97 2.87 33.94
N THR A 60 17.76 2.97 32.85
CA THR A 60 19.15 3.42 32.88
C THR A 60 19.31 4.92 32.60
N GLY A 61 18.21 5.66 32.42
CA GLY A 61 18.20 7.06 32.01
C GLY A 61 18.60 7.30 30.55
N LYS A 62 18.81 6.25 29.74
CA LYS A 62 19.15 6.38 28.33
C LYS A 62 17.92 6.74 27.52
N THR A 63 18.04 7.75 26.64
CA THR A 63 17.04 8.14 25.65
C THR A 63 17.42 7.66 24.26
N GLN A 64 16.47 7.68 23.34
CA GLN A 64 16.65 7.51 21.91
C GLN A 64 15.82 8.55 21.15
N SER A 65 16.30 8.96 19.98
CA SER A 65 15.44 9.70 19.04
C SER A 65 14.25 8.85 18.58
N HIS A 66 13.12 9.49 18.27
CA HIS A 66 11.95 8.81 17.70
C HIS A 66 12.33 8.01 16.43
N ALA A 67 13.17 8.59 15.57
CA ALA A 67 13.66 7.93 14.36
C ALA A 67 14.38 6.60 14.66
N GLU A 68 15.27 6.58 15.65
CA GLU A 68 15.99 5.38 16.08
C GLU A 68 15.06 4.37 16.75
N PHE A 69 14.22 4.85 17.68
CA PHE A 69 13.26 4.03 18.41
C PHE A 69 12.35 3.27 17.44
N PHE A 70 11.63 4.01 16.56
CA PHE A 70 10.71 3.40 15.60
C PHE A 70 11.41 2.56 14.53
N THR A 71 12.64 2.90 14.16
CA THR A 71 13.45 2.07 13.26
C THR A 71 13.73 0.68 13.87
N GLN A 72 14.06 0.62 15.17
CA GLN A 72 14.27 -0.67 15.85
C GLN A 72 12.96 -1.46 16.01
N VAL A 73 11.86 -0.76 16.31
CA VAL A 73 10.52 -1.36 16.34
C VAL A 73 10.17 -1.93 14.96
N GLY A 74 10.32 -1.16 13.90
CA GLY A 74 10.02 -1.57 12.53
C GLY A 74 10.84 -2.78 12.07
N LYS A 75 12.14 -2.80 12.34
CA LYS A 75 13.02 -3.95 12.03
C LYS A 75 12.53 -5.24 12.71
N ARG A 76 12.12 -5.17 13.98
CA ARG A 76 11.57 -6.33 14.68
C ARG A 76 10.22 -6.76 14.13
N VAL A 77 9.34 -5.82 13.81
CA VAL A 77 8.04 -6.11 13.19
C VAL A 77 8.23 -6.87 11.88
N ILE A 78 9.12 -6.39 11.01
CA ILE A 78 9.45 -7.07 9.76
C ILE A 78 9.96 -8.49 10.06
N LYS A 79 10.94 -8.62 10.97
CA LYS A 79 11.52 -9.92 11.32
C LYS A 79 10.43 -10.88 11.79
N ILE A 80 9.59 -10.49 12.74
CA ILE A 80 8.54 -11.36 13.32
C ILE A 80 7.55 -11.83 12.24
N ILE A 81 7.24 -10.97 11.26
CA ILE A 81 6.25 -11.30 10.23
C ILE A 81 6.85 -12.15 9.10
N SER A 82 8.12 -11.92 8.74
CA SER A 82 8.74 -12.52 7.55
C SER A 82 9.71 -13.67 7.86
N GLU A 83 10.09 -13.87 9.12
CA GLU A 83 10.98 -14.95 9.53
C GLU A 83 10.33 -16.31 9.28
N VAL A 84 11.06 -17.19 8.62
CA VAL A 84 10.63 -18.58 8.40
C VAL A 84 10.94 -19.38 9.67
N THR A 85 9.92 -19.98 10.25
CA THR A 85 9.99 -20.87 11.41
C THR A 85 9.61 -22.28 10.99
N ASP A 86 9.66 -23.23 11.93
CA ASP A 86 9.18 -24.61 11.70
C ASP A 86 7.69 -24.67 11.33
N GLU A 87 6.90 -23.64 11.73
CA GLU A 87 5.48 -23.47 11.38
C GLU A 87 5.27 -22.66 10.08
N GLY A 88 6.34 -22.27 9.38
CA GLY A 88 6.29 -21.40 8.21
C GLY A 88 6.53 -19.92 8.54
N PHE A 89 5.97 -19.03 7.75
CA PHE A 89 6.06 -17.57 7.93
C PHE A 89 4.66 -16.94 7.83
N VAL A 90 4.52 -15.72 8.36
CA VAL A 90 3.21 -15.04 8.32
C VAL A 90 2.97 -14.37 6.97
N PHE A 91 3.89 -13.49 6.54
CA PHE A 91 3.85 -12.81 5.24
C PHE A 91 5.26 -12.44 4.79
N ARG A 92 5.48 -12.43 3.48
CA ARG A 92 6.61 -11.73 2.88
C ARG A 92 6.34 -10.23 2.94
N VAL A 93 7.32 -9.45 3.41
CA VAL A 93 7.21 -8.00 3.61
C VAL A 93 8.01 -7.27 2.54
N ASP A 94 7.38 -6.33 1.83
CA ASP A 94 8.02 -5.44 0.88
C ASP A 94 7.96 -3.99 1.40
N MET A 95 9.14 -3.35 1.52
CA MET A 95 9.27 -1.98 2.03
C MET A 95 9.70 -0.99 0.92
N ARG A 96 9.74 -1.41 -0.35
CA ARG A 96 10.28 -0.60 -1.47
C ARG A 96 9.40 0.59 -1.87
N LEU A 97 8.14 0.61 -1.44
CA LEU A 97 7.22 1.74 -1.69
C LEU A 97 7.41 2.91 -0.73
N ARG A 98 8.33 2.81 0.26
CA ARG A 98 8.64 3.92 1.16
C ARG A 98 9.38 5.05 0.43
N PRO A 99 9.33 6.29 0.95
CA PRO A 99 10.08 7.41 0.38
C PRO A 99 11.54 7.07 0.13
N ASN A 100 12.03 7.39 -1.08
CA ASN A 100 13.36 7.03 -1.59
C ASN A 100 13.66 5.53 -1.69
N GLY A 101 12.66 4.65 -1.56
CA GLY A 101 12.81 3.20 -1.70
C GLY A 101 13.89 2.63 -0.77
N ASP A 102 14.75 1.76 -1.30
CA ASP A 102 15.81 1.11 -0.49
C ASP A 102 16.93 2.05 -0.02
N SER A 103 17.05 3.22 -0.65
CA SER A 103 18.03 4.26 -0.24
C SER A 103 17.51 5.15 0.89
N GLY A 104 16.19 5.14 1.17
CA GLY A 104 15.56 5.95 2.20
C GLY A 104 15.55 5.27 3.58
N PRO A 105 15.26 6.03 4.64
CA PRO A 105 15.10 5.49 5.98
C PRO A 105 13.95 4.48 6.03
N LEU A 106 14.05 3.52 6.96
CA LEU A 106 13.02 2.49 7.12
C LEU A 106 11.71 3.06 7.67
N VAL A 107 11.82 4.04 8.53
CA VAL A 107 10.69 4.73 9.17
C VAL A 107 10.84 6.22 8.93
N VAL A 108 9.76 6.92 8.64
CA VAL A 108 9.74 8.33 8.20
C VAL A 108 8.79 9.12 9.08
N SER A 109 9.21 10.34 9.52
CA SER A 109 8.29 11.28 10.17
C SER A 109 7.28 11.84 9.17
N LEU A 110 6.15 12.37 9.66
CA LEU A 110 5.16 13.01 8.78
C LEU A 110 5.73 14.24 8.10
N ASP A 111 6.57 15.01 8.77
CA ASP A 111 7.22 16.19 8.19
C ASP A 111 8.15 15.78 7.02
N MET A 112 8.96 14.74 7.20
CA MET A 112 9.78 14.19 6.12
C MET A 112 8.92 13.66 4.95
N LEU A 113 7.78 13.04 5.23
CA LEU A 113 6.87 12.55 4.19
C LEU A 113 6.28 13.72 3.40
N GLU A 114 5.86 14.78 4.08
CA GLU A 114 5.32 15.98 3.44
C GLU A 114 6.35 16.66 2.54
N GLU A 115 7.56 16.88 3.07
CA GLU A 115 8.67 17.44 2.29
C GLU A 115 8.98 16.57 1.06
N TYR A 116 9.04 15.26 1.25
CA TYR A 116 9.26 14.31 0.15
C TYR A 116 8.20 14.43 -0.94
N PHE A 117 6.92 14.51 -0.58
CA PHE A 117 5.83 14.64 -1.54
C PHE A 117 5.87 15.97 -2.31
N VAL A 118 6.29 17.04 -1.66
CA VAL A 118 6.41 18.36 -2.29
C VAL A 118 7.59 18.42 -3.25
N VAL A 119 8.75 17.90 -2.86
CA VAL A 119 10.02 18.08 -3.59
C VAL A 119 10.25 16.95 -4.60
N GLN A 120 9.92 15.71 -4.26
CA GLN A 120 10.32 14.52 -5.01
C GLN A 120 9.13 13.64 -5.45
N GLY A 121 7.95 13.83 -4.88
CA GLY A 121 6.79 12.96 -5.11
C GLY A 121 6.44 12.81 -6.59
N ARG A 122 6.39 11.57 -7.06
CA ARG A 122 6.18 11.21 -8.47
C ARG A 122 4.75 10.76 -8.74
N GLU A 123 4.32 10.82 -9.98
CA GLU A 123 2.96 10.41 -10.38
C GLU A 123 2.66 8.92 -10.11
N TRP A 124 3.67 8.04 -10.21
CA TRP A 124 3.49 6.63 -9.87
C TRP A 124 3.27 6.41 -8.36
N GLU A 125 3.85 7.27 -7.50
CA GLU A 125 3.62 7.22 -6.06
C GLU A 125 2.20 7.71 -5.73
N ARG A 126 1.73 8.79 -6.39
CA ARG A 126 0.33 9.20 -6.27
C ARG A 126 -0.61 8.03 -6.57
N TYR A 127 -0.34 7.31 -7.65
CA TYR A 127 -1.08 6.12 -8.04
C TYR A 127 -1.02 5.03 -6.96
N ALA A 128 0.14 4.76 -6.38
CA ALA A 128 0.31 3.76 -5.33
C ALA A 128 -0.42 4.16 -4.03
N TRP A 129 -0.36 5.43 -3.65
CA TRP A 129 -0.97 5.96 -2.43
C TRP A 129 -2.50 6.03 -2.45
N ILE A 130 -3.17 5.87 -3.61
CA ILE A 130 -4.63 5.75 -3.68
C ILE A 130 -5.15 4.66 -2.75
N LYS A 131 -4.48 3.51 -2.72
CA LYS A 131 -4.87 2.35 -1.91
C LYS A 131 -4.28 2.37 -0.50
N ALA A 132 -3.48 3.38 -0.14
CA ALA A 132 -2.84 3.45 1.16
C ALA A 132 -3.85 3.47 2.30
N ARG A 133 -3.58 2.69 3.36
CA ARG A 133 -4.43 2.60 4.55
C ARG A 133 -3.58 2.25 5.76
N VAL A 134 -3.73 2.98 6.86
CA VAL A 134 -3.15 2.57 8.14
C VAL A 134 -3.82 1.27 8.59
N VAL A 135 -3.03 0.25 8.93
CA VAL A 135 -3.49 -1.11 9.23
C VAL A 135 -3.33 -1.50 10.69
N ASN A 136 -2.87 -0.58 11.51
CA ASN A 136 -2.78 -0.75 12.96
C ASN A 136 -3.62 0.31 13.69
N TRP A 137 -3.70 0.17 15.00
CA TRP A 137 -4.25 1.15 15.95
C TRP A 137 -3.20 1.44 17.02
N ALA A 138 -3.46 2.34 17.96
CA ALA A 138 -2.54 2.68 19.04
C ALA A 138 -2.05 1.41 19.77
N VAL A 139 -0.83 1.47 20.24
CA VAL A 139 -0.22 0.37 20.99
C VAL A 139 -0.88 0.23 22.36
N ASP A 140 -1.12 1.37 23.02
CA ASP A 140 -1.82 1.49 24.30
C ASP A 140 -3.11 2.31 24.10
N PRO A 141 -4.26 1.92 24.68
CA PRO A 141 -5.48 2.73 24.65
C PRO A 141 -5.31 4.16 25.15
N ALA A 142 -4.37 4.41 26.07
CA ALA A 142 -4.05 5.77 26.51
C ALA A 142 -3.47 6.66 25.42
N GLN A 143 -2.95 6.08 24.34
CA GLN A 143 -2.42 6.76 23.16
C GLN A 143 -3.44 6.96 22.04
N ASP A 144 -4.69 6.50 22.19
CA ASP A 144 -5.69 6.52 21.11
C ASP A 144 -5.93 7.94 20.57
N ALA A 145 -5.99 8.96 21.45
CA ALA A 145 -6.20 10.34 21.03
C ALA A 145 -5.00 10.88 20.20
N ALA A 146 -3.77 10.62 20.64
CA ALA A 146 -2.56 11.02 19.93
C ALA A 146 -2.44 10.26 18.59
N PHE A 147 -2.79 8.98 18.58
CA PHE A 147 -2.83 8.18 17.35
C PHE A 147 -3.85 8.70 16.36
N GLN A 148 -5.05 9.07 16.83
CA GLN A 148 -6.09 9.63 15.98
C GLN A 148 -5.65 10.97 15.38
N GLN A 149 -5.00 11.83 16.18
CA GLN A 149 -4.42 13.08 15.68
C GLN A 149 -3.34 12.82 14.61
N SER A 150 -2.51 11.79 14.79
CA SER A 150 -1.50 11.39 13.79
C SER A 150 -2.14 10.89 12.50
N LEU A 151 -3.28 10.18 12.57
CA LEU A 151 -4.06 9.77 11.38
C LEU A 151 -4.61 10.99 10.63
N ASP A 152 -5.12 11.98 11.35
CA ASP A 152 -5.64 13.22 10.74
C ASP A 152 -4.52 14.01 10.08
N ASN A 153 -3.35 14.12 10.71
CA ASN A 153 -2.16 14.74 10.15
C ASN A 153 -1.72 14.03 8.88
N LEU A 154 -1.63 12.69 8.90
CA LEU A 154 -1.31 11.89 7.72
C LEU A 154 -2.32 12.11 6.58
N ASN A 155 -3.61 12.13 6.89
CA ASN A 155 -4.65 12.39 5.88
C ASN A 155 -4.52 13.77 5.26
N ASN A 156 -4.15 14.78 6.05
CA ASN A 156 -3.94 16.15 5.56
C ASN A 156 -2.74 16.26 4.60
N ILE A 157 -1.73 15.39 4.74
CA ILE A 157 -0.56 15.32 3.85
C ILE A 157 -0.89 14.48 2.60
N VAL A 158 -1.46 13.29 2.78
CA VAL A 158 -1.67 12.32 1.69
C VAL A 158 -2.77 12.77 0.73
N ARG A 159 -3.88 13.28 1.26
CA ARG A 159 -5.05 13.62 0.44
C ARG A 159 -4.77 14.66 -0.64
N PRO A 160 -4.14 15.81 -0.38
CA PRO A 160 -3.80 16.78 -1.42
C PRO A 160 -2.72 16.27 -2.38
N PHE A 161 -1.79 15.43 -1.92
CA PHE A 161 -0.82 14.79 -2.79
C PHE A 161 -1.48 13.87 -3.79
N VAL A 162 -2.37 12.97 -3.35
CA VAL A 162 -3.02 11.97 -4.20
C VAL A 162 -4.15 12.58 -5.03
N PHE A 163 -5.07 13.32 -4.41
CA PHE A 163 -6.29 13.81 -5.03
C PHE A 163 -6.23 15.32 -5.29
N ARG A 164 -5.47 15.69 -6.33
CA ARG A 164 -5.34 17.11 -6.73
C ARG A 164 -6.67 17.64 -7.26
N LYS A 165 -7.09 18.81 -6.79
CA LYS A 165 -8.31 19.47 -7.25
C LYS A 165 -8.22 19.91 -8.73
N TYR A 166 -7.03 20.30 -9.16
CA TYR A 166 -6.72 20.72 -10.51
C TYR A 166 -5.59 19.84 -11.06
N LEU A 167 -5.85 19.22 -12.20
CA LEU A 167 -4.84 18.48 -12.95
C LEU A 167 -4.32 19.38 -14.06
N ASP A 168 -3.02 19.52 -14.12
CA ASP A 168 -2.36 20.11 -15.26
C ASP A 168 -2.22 19.11 -16.42
N PHE A 169 -1.87 19.61 -17.60
CA PHE A 169 -1.62 18.76 -18.77
C PHE A 169 -0.43 17.81 -18.57
N GLY A 170 0.50 18.13 -17.66
CA GLY A 170 1.63 17.29 -17.30
C GLY A 170 1.18 16.04 -16.57
N SER A 171 0.28 16.16 -15.59
CA SER A 171 -0.29 15.03 -14.85
C SER A 171 -1.07 14.07 -15.76
N ILE A 172 -1.83 14.58 -16.73
CA ILE A 172 -2.55 13.72 -17.70
C ILE A 172 -1.56 12.98 -18.60
N ARG A 173 -0.50 13.66 -19.07
CA ARG A 173 0.55 13.02 -19.86
C ARG A 173 1.30 11.95 -19.07
N ALA A 174 1.62 12.22 -17.79
CA ALA A 174 2.28 11.27 -16.91
C ALA A 174 1.41 10.03 -16.66
N LEU A 175 0.10 10.19 -16.48
CA LEU A 175 -0.84 9.07 -16.35
C LEU A 175 -0.89 8.20 -17.61
N ARG A 176 -0.89 8.82 -18.80
CA ARG A 176 -0.79 8.10 -20.08
C ARG A 176 0.55 7.39 -20.23
N ALA A 177 1.65 8.03 -19.85
CA ALA A 177 2.98 7.42 -19.87
C ALA A 177 3.07 6.21 -18.94
N LEU A 178 2.50 6.30 -17.74
CA LEU A 178 2.41 5.18 -16.80
C LEU A 178 1.63 4.00 -17.41
N HIS A 179 0.50 4.26 -18.05
CA HIS A 179 -0.27 3.23 -18.76
C HIS A 179 0.54 2.57 -19.88
N VAL A 180 1.25 3.37 -20.68
CA VAL A 180 2.13 2.84 -21.74
C VAL A 180 3.27 2.01 -21.18
N GLN A 181 3.89 2.42 -20.07
CA GLN A 181 4.94 1.64 -19.39
C GLN A 181 4.40 0.29 -18.91
N ILE A 182 3.22 0.27 -18.28
CA ILE A 182 2.55 -0.97 -17.84
C ILE A 182 2.33 -1.89 -19.06
N ARG A 183 1.80 -1.38 -20.16
CA ARG A 183 1.55 -2.18 -21.39
C ARG A 183 2.84 -2.71 -22.01
N ASN A 184 3.88 -1.90 -22.08
CA ASN A 184 5.17 -2.33 -22.63
C ASN A 184 5.79 -3.45 -21.79
N GLU A 185 5.70 -3.38 -20.48
CA GLU A 185 6.17 -4.45 -19.58
C GLU A 185 5.36 -5.74 -19.79
N VAL A 186 4.05 -5.62 -20.00
CA VAL A 186 3.16 -6.74 -20.35
C VAL A 186 3.63 -7.39 -21.65
N ASN A 187 3.72 -6.61 -22.73
CA ASN A 187 4.10 -7.12 -24.05
C ASN A 187 5.48 -7.81 -24.04
N LYS A 188 6.44 -7.25 -23.28
CA LYS A 188 7.76 -7.83 -23.10
C LYS A 188 7.70 -9.21 -22.43
N ARG A 189 6.85 -9.34 -21.42
CA ARG A 189 6.68 -10.62 -20.69
C ARG A 189 5.88 -11.64 -21.48
N GLU A 190 4.90 -11.22 -22.28
CA GLU A 190 4.15 -12.09 -23.18
C GLU A 190 5.03 -12.65 -24.29
N SER A 191 5.91 -11.82 -24.86
CA SER A 191 6.86 -12.27 -25.90
C SER A 191 7.89 -13.29 -25.38
N GLN A 192 8.21 -13.27 -24.08
CA GLN A 192 9.12 -14.25 -23.46
C GLN A 192 8.46 -15.60 -23.19
N HIS A 193 7.11 -15.69 -23.19
CA HIS A 193 6.36 -16.90 -22.89
C HIS A 193 5.13 -17.02 -23.82
N PRO A 194 5.34 -17.32 -25.10
CA PRO A 194 4.27 -17.44 -26.08
C PRO A 194 3.24 -18.49 -25.65
N GLY A 195 1.95 -18.15 -25.73
CA GLY A 195 0.85 -19.06 -25.42
C GLY A 195 0.43 -19.14 -23.95
N SER A 196 1.15 -18.49 -23.02
CA SER A 196 0.72 -18.44 -21.63
C SER A 196 -0.07 -17.16 -21.33
N VAL A 197 -1.24 -17.29 -20.69
CA VAL A 197 -2.07 -16.15 -20.28
C VAL A 197 -1.64 -15.66 -18.90
N HIS A 198 -1.28 -14.38 -18.79
CA HIS A 198 -0.94 -13.75 -17.53
C HIS A 198 -2.15 -13.02 -16.95
N VAL A 199 -2.82 -13.62 -15.96
CA VAL A 199 -4.09 -13.16 -15.36
C VAL A 199 -4.03 -11.72 -14.82
N LYS A 200 -2.91 -11.32 -14.23
CA LYS A 200 -2.75 -10.00 -13.61
C LYS A 200 -2.35 -8.93 -14.63
N LEU A 201 -1.37 -9.23 -15.47
CA LEU A 201 -0.73 -8.24 -16.35
C LEU A 201 -1.11 -8.41 -17.83
N GLY A 202 -1.70 -9.53 -18.23
CA GLY A 202 -2.14 -9.76 -19.61
C GLY A 202 -3.22 -8.77 -20.04
N ARG A 203 -3.45 -8.71 -21.35
CA ARG A 203 -4.50 -7.85 -21.93
C ARG A 203 -5.87 -8.22 -21.35
N GLY A 204 -6.63 -7.25 -20.87
CA GLY A 204 -7.88 -7.45 -20.14
C GLY A 204 -7.69 -8.00 -18.72
N GLY A 205 -6.46 -8.06 -18.21
CA GLY A 205 -6.12 -8.57 -16.88
C GLY A 205 -6.52 -7.63 -15.73
N ILE A 206 -6.31 -8.13 -14.51
CA ILE A 206 -6.66 -7.43 -13.26
C ILE A 206 -6.14 -5.99 -13.25
N ARG A 207 -4.88 -5.79 -13.67
CA ARG A 207 -4.20 -4.49 -13.65
C ARG A 207 -4.86 -3.43 -14.53
N GLU A 208 -5.44 -3.80 -15.67
CA GLU A 208 -6.13 -2.85 -16.54
C GLU A 208 -7.46 -2.38 -15.94
N ILE A 209 -8.18 -3.26 -15.25
CA ILE A 209 -9.43 -2.90 -14.56
C ILE A 209 -9.12 -1.99 -13.36
N GLU A 210 -8.12 -2.33 -12.56
CA GLU A 210 -7.65 -1.49 -11.45
C GLU A 210 -7.19 -0.12 -11.94
N PHE A 211 -6.43 -0.09 -13.05
CA PHE A 211 -5.95 1.16 -13.65
C PHE A 211 -7.10 2.05 -14.10
N THR A 212 -8.16 1.48 -14.69
CA THR A 212 -9.35 2.23 -15.10
C THR A 212 -10.00 2.93 -13.91
N ALA A 213 -10.26 2.20 -12.80
CA ALA A 213 -10.81 2.78 -11.59
C ALA A 213 -9.91 3.88 -11.00
N GLN A 214 -8.61 3.60 -10.87
CA GLN A 214 -7.64 4.55 -10.30
C GLN A 214 -7.41 5.78 -11.19
N ALA A 215 -7.55 5.65 -12.52
CA ALA A 215 -7.52 6.80 -13.43
C ALA A 215 -8.66 7.79 -13.13
N PHE A 216 -9.89 7.30 -12.93
CA PHE A 216 -11.01 8.16 -12.51
C PHE A 216 -10.75 8.81 -11.15
N GLN A 217 -10.18 8.07 -10.20
CA GLN A 217 -9.82 8.59 -8.88
C GLN A 217 -8.80 9.74 -8.99
N LEU A 218 -7.74 9.58 -9.79
CA LEU A 218 -6.73 10.62 -9.98
C LEU A 218 -7.28 11.83 -10.73
N ILE A 219 -8.17 11.62 -11.70
CA ILE A 219 -8.71 12.71 -12.55
C ILE A 219 -9.82 13.47 -11.83
N ARG A 220 -10.66 12.81 -11.07
CA ARG A 220 -11.89 13.38 -10.50
C ARG A 220 -11.89 13.42 -8.96
N GLY A 221 -11.12 12.59 -8.29
CA GLY A 221 -11.16 12.42 -6.83
C GLY A 221 -10.87 13.69 -6.02
N GLY A 222 -10.16 14.66 -6.61
CA GLY A 222 -9.95 15.96 -5.97
C GLY A 222 -11.21 16.85 -5.92
N ARG A 223 -12.16 16.63 -6.83
CA ARG A 223 -13.45 17.34 -6.90
C ARG A 223 -14.61 16.50 -6.41
N GLU A 224 -14.49 15.18 -6.52
CA GLU A 224 -15.50 14.19 -6.17
C GLU A 224 -14.99 13.30 -5.02
N PRO A 225 -15.13 13.70 -3.75
CA PRO A 225 -14.62 12.94 -2.61
C PRO A 225 -15.17 11.51 -2.51
N LYS A 226 -16.34 11.24 -3.08
CA LYS A 226 -16.92 9.90 -3.16
C LYS A 226 -16.00 8.89 -3.88
N LEU A 227 -15.14 9.35 -4.79
CA LEU A 227 -14.16 8.51 -5.49
C LEU A 227 -12.93 8.16 -4.65
N GLN A 228 -12.76 8.77 -3.47
CA GLN A 228 -11.60 8.51 -2.60
C GLN A 228 -11.77 7.22 -1.80
N LEU A 229 -12.11 6.14 -2.49
CA LEU A 229 -12.31 4.79 -1.95
C LEU A 229 -11.06 3.94 -2.25
N ARG A 230 -10.96 2.78 -1.61
CA ARG A 230 -9.80 1.90 -1.75
C ARG A 230 -10.07 0.66 -2.59
N ARG A 231 -11.26 0.08 -2.49
CA ARG A 231 -11.63 -1.13 -3.22
C ARG A 231 -12.02 -0.79 -4.65
N THR A 232 -11.46 -1.53 -5.59
CA THR A 232 -11.67 -1.31 -7.04
C THR A 232 -13.16 -1.37 -7.41
N VAL A 233 -13.90 -2.32 -6.88
CA VAL A 233 -15.34 -2.49 -7.20
C VAL A 233 -16.16 -1.30 -6.70
N ASP A 234 -15.91 -0.84 -5.47
CA ASP A 234 -16.64 0.28 -4.87
C ASP A 234 -16.40 1.58 -5.68
N VAL A 235 -15.18 1.78 -6.19
CA VAL A 235 -14.87 2.91 -7.08
C VAL A 235 -15.65 2.83 -8.38
N LEU A 236 -15.73 1.65 -9.00
CA LEU A 236 -16.48 1.46 -10.24
C LEU A 236 -17.99 1.71 -10.04
N GLU A 237 -18.56 1.35 -8.88
CA GLU A 237 -19.95 1.68 -8.52
C GLU A 237 -20.17 3.19 -8.49
N VAL A 238 -19.30 3.93 -7.80
CA VAL A 238 -19.36 5.41 -7.75
C VAL A 238 -19.18 6.02 -9.15
N CYS A 239 -18.36 5.42 -10.02
CA CYS A 239 -18.24 5.88 -11.40
C CYS A 239 -19.56 5.80 -12.18
N VAL A 240 -20.39 4.79 -11.91
CA VAL A 240 -21.75 4.72 -12.49
C VAL A 240 -22.65 5.80 -11.92
N GLU A 241 -22.68 5.99 -10.59
CA GLU A 241 -23.47 7.05 -9.94
C GLU A 241 -23.16 8.44 -10.51
N LEU A 242 -21.90 8.68 -10.82
CA LEU A 242 -21.42 9.96 -11.39
C LEU A 242 -21.57 10.04 -12.91
N GLY A 243 -22.09 9.01 -13.57
CA GLY A 243 -22.23 8.97 -15.04
C GLY A 243 -20.91 8.93 -15.81
N LEU A 244 -19.83 8.47 -15.18
CA LEU A 244 -18.49 8.37 -15.79
C LEU A 244 -18.33 7.12 -16.65
N ILE A 245 -19.06 6.05 -16.31
CA ILE A 245 -19.16 4.79 -17.07
C ILE A 245 -20.61 4.36 -17.13
N THR A 246 -20.96 3.54 -18.13
CA THR A 246 -22.30 2.96 -18.23
C THR A 246 -22.48 1.81 -17.22
N LYS A 247 -23.73 1.48 -16.87
CA LYS A 247 -24.02 0.33 -16.03
C LYS A 247 -23.57 -0.98 -16.67
N ASP A 248 -23.70 -1.11 -17.99
CA ASP A 248 -23.27 -2.30 -18.74
C ASP A 248 -21.73 -2.48 -18.67
N ASP A 249 -20.96 -1.39 -18.87
CA ASP A 249 -19.50 -1.44 -18.71
C ASP A 249 -19.09 -1.80 -17.29
N HIS A 250 -19.76 -1.23 -16.27
CA HIS A 250 -19.53 -1.58 -14.88
C HIS A 250 -19.73 -3.10 -14.64
N ASP A 251 -20.89 -3.62 -15.04
CA ASP A 251 -21.25 -5.01 -14.78
C ASP A 251 -20.26 -5.98 -15.46
N LYS A 252 -19.83 -5.67 -16.67
CA LYS A 252 -18.79 -6.41 -17.39
C LYS A 252 -17.44 -6.35 -16.67
N MET A 253 -16.99 -5.15 -16.26
CA MET A 253 -15.72 -4.98 -15.57
C MET A 253 -15.72 -5.68 -14.20
N VAL A 254 -16.79 -5.56 -13.43
CA VAL A 254 -16.88 -6.20 -12.10
C VAL A 254 -16.94 -7.71 -12.22
N ALA A 255 -17.70 -8.26 -13.19
CA ALA A 255 -17.74 -9.70 -13.45
C ALA A 255 -16.36 -10.24 -13.85
N ALA A 256 -15.68 -9.56 -14.78
CA ALA A 256 -14.33 -9.92 -15.22
C ALA A 256 -13.32 -9.81 -14.04
N TYR A 257 -13.37 -8.71 -13.25
CA TYR A 257 -12.50 -8.53 -12.11
C TYR A 257 -12.64 -9.65 -11.09
N ARG A 258 -13.88 -9.98 -10.68
CA ARG A 258 -14.15 -11.06 -9.73
C ARG A 258 -13.68 -12.42 -10.25
N PHE A 259 -13.92 -12.70 -11.52
CA PHE A 259 -13.45 -13.94 -12.16
C PHE A 259 -11.92 -14.04 -12.13
N LEU A 260 -11.23 -12.99 -12.58
CA LEU A 260 -9.77 -12.93 -12.63
C LEU A 260 -9.14 -13.00 -11.24
N ARG A 261 -9.75 -12.35 -10.24
CA ARG A 261 -9.30 -12.44 -8.85
C ARG A 261 -9.44 -13.83 -8.26
N ASN A 262 -10.58 -14.49 -8.52
CA ASN A 262 -10.77 -15.89 -8.10
C ASN A 262 -9.78 -16.82 -8.78
N LEU A 263 -9.49 -16.59 -10.05
CA LEU A 263 -8.50 -17.37 -10.80
C LEU A 263 -7.09 -17.14 -10.24
N GLU A 264 -6.71 -15.89 -9.97
CA GLU A 264 -5.44 -15.55 -9.32
C GLU A 264 -5.30 -16.26 -7.96
N HIS A 265 -6.36 -16.27 -7.13
CA HIS A 265 -6.36 -16.99 -5.86
C HIS A 265 -6.10 -18.48 -6.05
N ARG A 266 -6.80 -19.13 -6.98
CA ARG A 266 -6.62 -20.57 -7.23
C ARG A 266 -5.23 -20.91 -7.70
N LEU A 267 -4.65 -20.10 -8.60
CA LEU A 267 -3.28 -20.28 -9.06
C LEU A 267 -2.25 -20.16 -7.94
N GLN A 268 -2.51 -19.30 -6.95
CA GLN A 268 -1.62 -19.08 -5.82
C GLN A 268 -1.78 -20.09 -4.69
N TYR A 269 -2.93 -20.77 -4.60
CA TYR A 269 -3.11 -21.85 -3.63
C TYR A 269 -2.29 -23.12 -3.96
N VAL A 270 -1.87 -23.28 -5.21
CA VAL A 270 -1.00 -24.38 -5.60
C VAL A 270 0.42 -24.03 -5.16
N ASP A 271 0.96 -24.79 -4.21
CA ASP A 271 2.34 -24.68 -3.67
C ASP A 271 2.73 -23.30 -3.08
N ASP A 272 1.75 -22.49 -2.64
CA ASP A 272 1.98 -21.10 -2.18
C ASP A 272 2.83 -20.28 -3.17
N ALA A 273 2.68 -20.59 -4.47
CA ALA A 273 3.49 -19.98 -5.53
C ALA A 273 2.96 -18.61 -5.91
N GLN A 274 3.85 -17.62 -6.04
CA GLN A 274 3.52 -16.30 -6.58
C GLN A 274 3.33 -16.35 -8.11
N THR A 275 2.56 -17.31 -8.60
CA THR A 275 2.27 -17.41 -10.03
C THR A 275 1.03 -16.60 -10.39
N HIS A 276 1.06 -15.98 -11.56
CA HIS A 276 -0.07 -15.30 -12.17
C HIS A 276 -0.32 -15.81 -13.60
N ARG A 277 0.30 -16.95 -13.97
CA ARG A 277 0.21 -17.52 -15.30
C ARG A 277 -0.62 -18.78 -15.29
N LEU A 278 -1.49 -18.89 -16.28
CA LEU A 278 -2.16 -20.17 -16.53
C LEU A 278 -1.14 -21.19 -17.03
N PRO A 279 -1.26 -22.47 -16.61
CA PRO A 279 -0.49 -23.54 -17.20
C PRO A 279 -0.67 -23.58 -18.72
N ALA A 280 0.39 -23.91 -19.45
CA ALA A 280 0.34 -24.02 -20.91
C ALA A 280 -0.41 -25.26 -21.37
N SER A 281 -0.54 -26.28 -20.51
CA SER A 281 -1.26 -27.54 -20.78
C SER A 281 -2.29 -27.87 -19.69
N PRO A 282 -3.47 -28.41 -20.04
CA PRO A 282 -4.46 -28.90 -19.08
C PRO A 282 -3.96 -30.01 -18.14
N THR A 283 -2.84 -30.64 -18.47
CA THR A 283 -2.22 -31.72 -17.69
C THR A 283 -1.28 -31.22 -16.58
N GLU A 284 -1.08 -29.92 -16.47
CA GLU A 284 -0.21 -29.30 -15.43
C GLU A 284 -1.04 -28.72 -14.26
N VAL A 285 -2.31 -29.08 -14.14
CA VAL A 285 -3.23 -28.66 -13.07
C VAL A 285 -3.41 -29.76 -12.04
#